data_075f9aa5ec414e59a5eab2bd7cc7803a
#
_entry.id   075f9aa5ec414e59a5eab2bd7cc7803a
#
_cell.length_a   1.000
_cell.length_b   1.000
_cell.length_c   1.000
_cell.angle_alpha   90.00
_cell.angle_beta   90.00
_cell.angle_gamma   90.00
#
_symmetry.space_group_name_H-M   'P 1'
#
loop_
_entity.id
_entity.type
_entity.pdbx_description
1 polymer ?
#
loop_
_entity_poly.entity_id
_entity_poly.type
_entity_poly.pdbx_seq_one_letter_code
_entity_poly.pdbx_strand_id
1 'polypeptide(L)'
;EMTSSLVGSEMCIRDRIMMFAFDGNKDNDYLPQNICENSVTYTGTHDNDTALGFIMEMSEERFVSFRKMLRAALKYEGISYPVVSRQDAAKALVKCALGTKSVLCVVPVQDILGLDNSARMNTPSTSSGNWRFRLQSIPSRRVAAWLRGAVKTSGRE
;
A
#
# COMPACT_ATOMS: atom_id res chain seq x y z
N GLU A 1 13.30 11.51 31.51
CA GLU A 1 13.85 12.60 30.69
C GLU A 1 14.74 12.05 29.57
N MET A 2 14.14 11.40 28.59
CA MET A 2 14.81 11.03 27.34
C MET A 2 13.83 11.21 26.19
N THR A 3 13.44 12.41 25.87
CA THR A 3 12.48 12.61 24.77
C THR A 3 12.62 13.90 24.01
N SER A 4 13.61 14.73 24.25
CA SER A 4 13.61 16.06 23.63
C SER A 4 14.69 16.32 22.59
N SER A 5 15.57 15.36 22.27
CA SER A 5 16.73 15.63 21.38
C SER A 5 16.65 15.01 19.99
N LEU A 6 15.60 14.29 19.65
CA LEU A 6 15.44 13.64 18.34
C LEU A 6 14.43 14.33 17.42
N VAL A 7 14.04 15.55 17.71
CA VAL A 7 12.96 16.27 17.00
C VAL A 7 13.48 17.20 15.89
N GLY A 8 14.74 17.21 15.59
CA GLY A 8 15.29 18.06 14.53
C GLY A 8 16.01 17.26 13.46
N SER A 9 15.51 17.25 12.26
CA SER A 9 16.11 16.81 10.99
C SER A 9 16.24 15.30 10.68
N GLU A 10 16.17 14.38 11.63
CA GLU A 10 16.26 12.93 11.34
C GLU A 10 14.90 12.22 11.23
N MET A 11 13.80 12.91 11.43
CA MET A 11 12.45 12.33 11.43
C MET A 11 11.82 12.12 10.07
N CYS A 12 12.58 12.11 8.99
CA CYS A 12 12.03 11.85 7.65
C CYS A 12 12.06 10.37 7.22
N ILE A 13 12.70 9.48 7.96
CA ILE A 13 12.55 8.04 7.75
C ILE A 13 11.30 7.61 8.50
N ARG A 14 10.14 7.92 7.94
CA ARG A 14 8.85 7.46 8.47
C ARG A 14 8.25 6.46 7.51
N ASP A 15 7.83 5.33 8.06
CA ASP A 15 7.03 4.36 7.33
C ASP A 15 5.71 4.99 6.90
N ARG A 16 5.39 4.91 5.61
CA ARG A 16 4.15 5.40 5.01
C ARG A 16 3.30 4.23 4.58
N ILE A 17 2.24 3.93 5.33
CA ILE A 17 1.38 2.79 5.07
C ILE A 17 0.18 3.25 4.25
N MET A 18 0.20 2.94 2.96
CA MET A 18 -0.75 3.46 1.98
C MET A 18 -2.21 3.10 2.28
N MET A 19 -2.48 1.93 2.85
CA MET A 19 -3.86 1.55 3.17
C MET A 19 -4.52 2.46 4.21
N PHE A 20 -3.75 3.22 5.01
CA PHE A 20 -4.26 4.19 5.98
C PHE A 20 -4.35 5.62 5.44
N ALA A 21 -3.97 5.85 4.19
CA ALA A 21 -4.00 7.17 3.59
C ALA A 21 -5.42 7.72 3.35
N PHE A 22 -6.42 6.85 3.20
CA PHE A 22 -7.72 7.20 2.65
C PHE A 22 -8.81 7.27 3.73
N ASP A 23 -8.57 8.06 4.76
CA ASP A 23 -9.48 8.30 5.89
C ASP A 23 -10.36 9.56 5.73
N GLY A 24 -10.11 10.34 4.67
CA GLY A 24 -10.82 11.60 4.40
C GLY A 24 -10.12 12.84 4.95
N ASN A 25 -9.08 12.69 5.76
CA ASN A 25 -8.26 13.79 6.25
C ASN A 25 -7.25 14.23 5.17
N LYS A 26 -7.27 15.50 4.77
CA LYS A 26 -6.34 16.05 3.76
C LYS A 26 -4.91 16.20 4.28
N ASP A 27 -4.75 16.27 5.58
CA ASP A 27 -3.46 16.43 6.26
C ASP A 27 -2.86 15.06 6.68
N ASN A 28 -3.48 13.95 6.24
CA ASN A 28 -2.96 12.62 6.52
C ASN A 28 -1.58 12.43 5.88
N ASP A 29 -0.58 12.17 6.71
CA ASP A 29 0.83 12.00 6.33
C ASP A 29 1.08 10.86 5.33
N TYR A 30 0.13 9.93 5.17
CA TYR A 30 0.22 8.80 4.25
C TYR A 30 -0.34 9.10 2.86
N LEU A 31 -1.00 10.25 2.67
CA LEU A 31 -1.45 10.67 1.33
C LEU A 31 -0.26 10.94 0.41
N PRO A 32 -0.29 10.52 -0.86
CA PRO A 32 0.82 10.71 -1.79
C PRO A 32 1.39 12.12 -1.82
N GLN A 33 0.53 13.14 -1.82
CA GLN A 33 0.95 14.54 -1.83
C GLN A 33 1.70 14.99 -0.55
N ASN A 34 1.50 14.29 0.57
CA ASN A 34 2.09 14.63 1.88
C ASN A 34 3.33 13.79 2.19
N ILE A 35 3.63 12.76 1.38
CA ILE A 35 4.80 11.90 1.55
C ILE A 35 6.06 12.68 1.18
N CYS A 36 7.10 12.64 2.03
CA CYS A 36 8.42 13.22 1.74
C CYS A 36 9.32 12.21 1.02
N GLU A 37 10.37 12.70 0.32
CA GLU A 37 11.30 11.84 -0.40
C GLU A 37 12.06 10.89 0.54
N ASN A 38 12.57 11.40 1.66
CA ASN A 38 13.29 10.60 2.64
C ASN A 38 12.30 9.79 3.51
N SER A 39 11.59 8.85 2.90
CA SER A 39 10.62 7.95 3.55
C SER A 39 10.59 6.59 2.86
N VAL A 40 9.94 5.63 3.51
CA VAL A 40 9.64 4.31 2.95
C VAL A 40 8.14 4.17 2.84
N THR A 41 7.64 3.86 1.66
CA THR A 41 6.20 3.61 1.44
C THR A 41 5.95 2.10 1.38
N TYR A 42 4.91 1.66 2.08
CA TYR A 42 4.37 0.30 2.07
C TYR A 42 2.92 0.33 1.61
N THR A 43 2.42 -0.71 0.96
CA THR A 43 0.97 -0.92 0.83
C THR A 43 0.38 -1.27 2.20
N GLY A 44 1.00 -2.18 2.92
CA GLY A 44 0.76 -2.58 4.30
C GLY A 44 1.99 -3.31 4.84
N THR A 45 2.06 -3.49 6.15
CA THR A 45 3.13 -4.26 6.83
C THR A 45 2.68 -5.69 7.11
N HIS A 46 3.57 -6.51 7.68
CA HIS A 46 3.24 -7.89 8.08
C HIS A 46 2.10 -7.98 9.13
N ASP A 47 1.87 -6.93 9.90
CA ASP A 47 0.82 -6.86 10.92
C ASP A 47 -0.53 -6.36 10.38
N ASN A 48 -0.56 -5.89 9.16
CA ASN A 48 -1.77 -5.43 8.50
C ASN A 48 -2.46 -6.55 7.72
N ASP A 49 -3.67 -6.29 7.31
CA ASP A 49 -4.35 -7.06 6.28
C ASP A 49 -3.58 -7.00 4.96
N THR A 50 -3.84 -7.94 4.07
CA THR A 50 -3.45 -7.75 2.67
C THR A 50 -4.26 -6.60 2.06
N ALA A 51 -3.75 -5.95 1.03
CA ALA A 51 -4.45 -4.83 0.38
C ALA A 51 -5.86 -5.23 -0.10
N LEU A 52 -6.01 -6.43 -0.67
CA LEU A 52 -7.31 -6.94 -1.07
C LEU A 52 -8.19 -7.26 0.13
N GLY A 53 -7.66 -7.93 1.16
CA GLY A 53 -8.41 -8.26 2.38
C GLY A 53 -8.96 -7.01 3.06
N PHE A 54 -8.12 -6.00 3.26
CA PHE A 54 -8.53 -4.69 3.81
C PHE A 54 -9.69 -4.06 3.02
N ILE A 55 -9.62 -4.10 1.68
CA ILE A 55 -10.67 -3.52 0.83
C ILE A 55 -11.94 -4.39 0.83
N MET A 56 -11.82 -5.70 0.96
CA MET A 56 -12.97 -6.61 1.00
C MET A 56 -13.79 -6.47 2.29
N GLU A 57 -13.18 -6.07 3.39
CA GLU A 57 -13.86 -5.83 4.67
C GLU A 57 -14.61 -4.49 4.75
N MET A 58 -14.45 -3.62 3.75
CA MET A 58 -15.17 -2.34 3.71
C MET A 58 -16.67 -2.55 3.39
N SER A 59 -17.54 -1.77 4.06
CA SER A 59 -18.92 -1.60 3.60
C SER A 59 -18.95 -0.98 2.19
N GLU A 60 -20.09 -1.07 1.51
CA GLU A 60 -20.20 -0.47 0.16
C GLU A 60 -20.01 1.05 0.19
N GLU A 61 -20.56 1.74 1.19
CA GLU A 61 -20.44 3.20 1.33
C GLU A 61 -18.96 3.59 1.55
N ARG A 62 -18.26 2.84 2.42
CA ARG A 62 -16.83 3.06 2.68
C ARG A 62 -16.01 2.78 1.43
N PHE A 63 -16.31 1.71 0.70
CA PHE A 63 -15.61 1.39 -0.55
C PHE A 63 -15.81 2.45 -1.62
N VAL A 64 -17.03 2.99 -1.79
CA VAL A 64 -17.28 4.09 -2.73
C VAL A 64 -16.45 5.32 -2.39
N SER A 65 -16.39 5.69 -1.11
CA SER A 65 -15.58 6.82 -0.64
C SER A 65 -14.08 6.56 -0.83
N PHE A 66 -13.59 5.40 -0.41
CA PHE A 66 -12.20 4.96 -0.59
C PHE A 66 -11.79 4.99 -2.07
N ARG A 67 -12.62 4.42 -2.95
CA ARG A 67 -12.38 4.40 -4.41
C ARG A 67 -12.27 5.80 -5.00
N LYS A 68 -13.10 6.75 -4.54
CA LYS A 68 -13.03 8.15 -4.99
C LYS A 68 -11.69 8.79 -4.59
N MET A 69 -11.27 8.60 -3.34
CA MET A 69 -9.98 9.13 -2.84
C MET A 69 -8.78 8.48 -3.53
N LEU A 70 -8.80 7.16 -3.72
CA LEU A 70 -7.74 6.44 -4.42
C LEU A 70 -7.60 6.89 -5.88
N ARG A 71 -8.70 7.14 -6.58
CA ARG A 71 -8.66 7.70 -7.94
C ARG A 71 -8.05 9.10 -7.97
N ALA A 72 -8.35 9.93 -6.99
CA ALA A 72 -7.76 11.26 -6.87
C ALA A 72 -6.24 11.18 -6.62
N ALA A 73 -5.81 10.25 -5.75
CA ALA A 73 -4.39 9.99 -5.48
C ALA A 73 -3.65 9.48 -6.73
N LEU A 74 -4.22 8.52 -7.46
CA LEU A 74 -3.64 8.05 -8.73
C LEU A 74 -3.50 9.19 -9.75
N LYS A 75 -4.51 10.04 -9.85
CA LYS A 75 -4.46 11.22 -10.74
C LYS A 75 -3.36 12.18 -10.33
N TYR A 76 -3.15 12.40 -9.02
CA TYR A 76 -2.07 13.22 -8.50
C TYR A 76 -0.70 12.67 -8.93
N GLU A 77 -0.52 11.35 -8.86
CA GLU A 77 0.71 10.66 -9.30
C GLU A 77 0.80 10.49 -10.83
N GLY A 78 -0.13 11.04 -11.60
CA GLY A 78 -0.15 10.91 -13.06
C GLY A 78 -0.45 9.48 -13.55
N ILE A 79 -0.98 8.62 -12.69
CA ILE A 79 -1.25 7.22 -13.00
C ILE A 79 -2.68 7.06 -13.52
N SER A 80 -2.82 6.63 -14.78
CA SER A 80 -4.12 6.23 -15.34
C SER A 80 -4.35 4.74 -15.08
N TYR A 81 -5.31 4.42 -14.22
CA TYR A 81 -5.70 3.05 -13.93
C TYR A 81 -7.21 2.95 -13.59
N PRO A 82 -7.96 2.04 -14.25
CA PRO A 82 -9.38 1.88 -13.96
C PRO A 82 -9.57 1.21 -12.58
N VAL A 83 -10.33 1.85 -11.70
CA VAL A 83 -10.70 1.29 -10.39
C VAL A 83 -12.20 1.02 -10.42
N VAL A 84 -12.59 -0.18 -10.84
CA VAL A 84 -13.98 -0.60 -10.97
C VAL A 84 -14.36 -1.56 -9.84
N SER A 85 -13.61 -2.63 -9.69
CA SER A 85 -13.80 -3.67 -8.69
C SER A 85 -12.92 -3.47 -7.45
N ARG A 86 -13.14 -4.26 -6.41
CA ARG A 86 -12.28 -4.32 -5.22
C ARG A 86 -10.89 -4.85 -5.57
N GLN A 87 -10.79 -5.79 -6.50
CA GLN A 87 -9.51 -6.30 -7.02
C GLN A 87 -8.74 -5.21 -7.77
N ASP A 88 -9.43 -4.39 -8.58
CA ASP A 88 -8.79 -3.25 -9.26
C ASP A 88 -8.30 -2.23 -8.23
N ALA A 89 -9.07 -1.99 -7.16
CA ALA A 89 -8.67 -1.08 -6.09
C ALA A 89 -7.41 -1.57 -5.35
N ALA A 90 -7.27 -2.87 -5.08
CA ALA A 90 -6.06 -3.44 -4.49
C ALA A 90 -4.83 -3.23 -5.39
N LYS A 91 -4.95 -3.51 -6.68
CA LYS A 91 -3.88 -3.25 -7.66
C LYS A 91 -3.57 -1.76 -7.83
N ALA A 92 -4.61 -0.92 -7.77
CA ALA A 92 -4.47 0.53 -7.81
C ALA A 92 -3.72 1.06 -6.59
N LEU A 93 -3.95 0.47 -5.40
CA LEU A 93 -3.22 0.81 -4.18
C LEU A 93 -1.72 0.52 -4.33
N VAL A 94 -1.37 -0.64 -4.90
CA VAL A 94 0.04 -0.98 -5.22
C VAL A 94 0.65 0.05 -6.17
N LYS A 95 -0.06 0.40 -7.25
CA LYS A 95 0.41 1.41 -8.21
C LYS A 95 0.58 2.79 -7.57
N CYS A 96 -0.36 3.17 -6.71
CA CYS A 96 -0.31 4.42 -5.96
C CYS A 96 0.92 4.46 -5.03
N ALA A 97 1.19 3.37 -4.30
CA ALA A 97 2.37 3.25 -3.45
C ALA A 97 3.68 3.36 -4.26
N LEU A 98 3.75 2.69 -5.40
CA LEU A 98 4.90 2.78 -6.31
C LEU A 98 5.08 4.18 -6.89
N GLY A 99 4.00 4.94 -7.14
CA GLY A 99 4.04 6.29 -7.70
C GLY A 99 4.56 7.36 -6.75
N THR A 100 4.54 7.11 -5.43
CA THR A 100 4.97 8.10 -4.44
C THR A 100 6.44 8.49 -4.61
N LYS A 101 6.80 9.68 -4.18
CA LYS A 101 8.20 10.18 -4.25
C LYS A 101 9.15 9.63 -3.19
N SER A 102 8.68 8.74 -2.30
CA SER A 102 9.53 8.10 -1.30
C SER A 102 10.71 7.36 -1.93
N VAL A 103 11.89 7.43 -1.30
CA VAL A 103 13.12 6.80 -1.82
C VAL A 103 12.98 5.28 -1.96
N LEU A 104 12.19 4.65 -1.12
CA LEU A 104 11.95 3.21 -1.14
C LEU A 104 10.44 2.92 -1.10
N CYS A 105 10.02 1.95 -1.89
CA CYS A 105 8.68 1.38 -1.82
C CYS A 105 8.76 -0.13 -1.64
N VAL A 106 8.12 -0.65 -0.59
CA VAL A 106 8.08 -2.08 -0.28
C VAL A 106 6.64 -2.58 -0.42
N VAL A 107 6.45 -3.57 -1.27
CA VAL A 107 5.14 -4.16 -1.53
C VAL A 107 5.17 -5.65 -1.20
N PRO A 108 4.34 -6.14 -0.27
CA PRO A 108 4.21 -7.56 0.01
C PRO A 108 3.83 -8.35 -1.24
N VAL A 109 4.38 -9.54 -1.39
CA VAL A 109 4.06 -10.41 -2.54
C VAL A 109 2.57 -10.75 -2.59
N GLN A 110 1.90 -10.81 -1.45
CA GLN A 110 0.46 -11.02 -1.34
C GLN A 110 -0.33 -9.95 -2.08
N ASP A 111 0.09 -8.68 -1.96
CA ASP A 111 -0.57 -7.55 -2.61
C ASP A 111 -0.29 -7.52 -4.12
N ILE A 112 0.93 -7.90 -4.53
CA ILE A 112 1.29 -8.07 -5.95
C ILE A 112 0.42 -9.15 -6.59
N LEU A 113 0.15 -10.23 -5.87
CA LEU A 113 -0.67 -11.35 -6.35
C LEU A 113 -2.17 -11.09 -6.21
N GLY A 114 -2.58 -10.09 -5.44
CA GLY A 114 -3.97 -9.80 -5.14
C GLY A 114 -4.64 -10.87 -4.28
N LEU A 115 -3.92 -11.35 -3.27
CA LEU A 115 -4.42 -12.34 -2.32
C LEU A 115 -5.18 -11.66 -1.18
N ASP A 116 -6.20 -12.32 -0.66
CA ASP A 116 -7.00 -11.86 0.47
C ASP A 116 -6.34 -12.19 1.83
N ASN A 117 -7.06 -11.97 2.94
CA ASN A 117 -6.57 -12.16 4.30
C ASN A 117 -6.22 -13.62 4.66
N SER A 118 -6.58 -14.60 3.83
CA SER A 118 -6.10 -15.98 4.01
C SER A 118 -4.58 -16.10 3.83
N ALA A 119 -3.97 -15.15 3.13
CA ALA A 119 -2.53 -15.06 2.89
C ALA A 119 -1.79 -14.11 3.86
N ARG A 120 -2.46 -13.59 4.89
CA ARG A 120 -1.88 -12.68 5.87
C ARG A 120 -0.70 -13.31 6.60
N MET A 121 0.34 -12.53 6.89
CA MET A 121 1.54 -13.02 7.58
C MET A 121 1.34 -13.12 9.07
N ASN A 122 0.80 -12.08 9.67
CA ASN A 122 0.64 -11.99 11.12
C ASN A 122 -0.71 -11.35 11.48
N THR A 123 -1.35 -11.91 12.51
CA THR A 123 -2.54 -11.32 13.12
C THR A 123 -2.17 -10.90 14.53
N PRO A 124 -2.00 -9.60 14.81
CA PRO A 124 -1.65 -9.11 16.15
C PRO A 124 -2.59 -9.67 17.23
N SER A 125 -2.05 -9.85 18.43
CA SER A 125 -2.77 -10.40 19.59
C SER A 125 -3.23 -11.85 19.46
N THR A 126 -2.71 -12.61 18.49
CA THR A 126 -2.93 -14.06 18.37
C THR A 126 -1.65 -14.84 18.68
N SER A 127 -1.77 -15.97 19.36
CA SER A 127 -0.62 -16.83 19.76
C SER A 127 -0.29 -17.92 18.75
N SER A 128 -1.11 -18.12 17.72
CA SER A 128 -0.95 -19.20 16.74
C SER A 128 -1.37 -18.77 15.35
N GLY A 129 -0.92 -19.54 14.34
CA GLY A 129 -1.31 -19.29 12.94
C GLY A 129 -0.43 -18.30 12.18
N ASN A 130 0.40 -17.52 12.90
CA ASN A 130 1.23 -16.47 12.32
C ASN A 130 2.47 -17.01 11.59
N TRP A 131 2.99 -16.24 10.63
CA TRP A 131 4.23 -16.52 9.89
C TRP A 131 4.22 -17.82 9.07
N ARG A 132 3.02 -18.30 8.70
CA ARG A 132 2.83 -19.58 8.00
C ARG A 132 2.63 -19.45 6.49
N PHE A 133 2.35 -18.25 5.99
CA PHE A 133 2.19 -18.03 4.55
C PHE A 133 3.43 -18.54 3.80
N ARG A 134 3.20 -19.30 2.75
CA ARG A 134 4.23 -19.79 1.82
C ARG A 134 3.73 -19.59 0.40
N LEU A 135 4.59 -19.04 -0.43
CA LEU A 135 4.31 -18.91 -1.86
C LEU A 135 4.34 -20.32 -2.49
N GLN A 136 3.21 -20.76 -3.03
CA GLN A 136 3.06 -22.11 -3.56
C GLN A 136 3.68 -22.30 -4.94
N SER A 137 3.85 -21.21 -5.70
CA SER A 137 4.42 -21.22 -7.05
C SER A 137 5.05 -19.89 -7.38
N ILE A 138 6.01 -19.90 -8.30
CA ILE A 138 6.59 -18.66 -8.84
C ILE A 138 5.49 -17.85 -9.54
N PRO A 139 5.41 -16.53 -9.32
CA PRO A 139 4.43 -15.70 -10.00
C PRO A 139 4.49 -15.83 -11.52
N SER A 140 3.34 -15.89 -12.15
CA SER A 140 3.24 -16.08 -13.60
C SER A 140 3.92 -14.90 -14.36
N ARG A 141 4.32 -15.17 -15.61
CA ARG A 141 4.87 -14.13 -16.51
C ARG A 141 3.94 -12.92 -16.64
N ARG A 142 2.62 -13.13 -16.53
CA ARG A 142 1.62 -12.05 -16.57
C ARG A 142 1.74 -11.13 -15.35
N VAL A 143 1.90 -11.69 -14.15
CA VAL A 143 2.11 -10.90 -12.92
C VAL A 143 3.42 -10.14 -12.99
N ALA A 144 4.50 -10.80 -13.43
CA ALA A 144 5.80 -10.17 -13.59
C ALA A 144 5.76 -9.01 -14.62
N ALA A 145 5.07 -9.19 -15.75
CA ALA A 145 4.89 -8.14 -16.74
C ALA A 145 4.08 -6.96 -16.21
N TRP A 146 3.00 -7.24 -15.46
CA TRP A 146 2.20 -6.21 -14.81
C TRP A 146 3.04 -5.39 -13.81
N LEU A 147 3.81 -6.07 -12.94
CA LEU A 147 4.66 -5.40 -11.96
C LEU A 147 5.73 -4.55 -12.64
N ARG A 148 6.42 -5.09 -13.66
CA ARG A 148 7.40 -4.34 -14.45
C ARG A 148 6.77 -3.09 -15.07
N GLY A 149 5.57 -3.19 -15.64
CA GLY A 149 4.86 -2.04 -16.17
C GLY A 149 4.49 -1.02 -15.11
N ALA A 150 4.12 -1.46 -13.91
CA ALA A 150 3.81 -0.58 -12.78
C ALA A 150 5.06 0.17 -12.29
N VAL A 151 6.19 -0.53 -12.14
CA VAL A 151 7.49 0.05 -11.75
C VAL A 151 7.95 1.06 -12.81
N LYS A 152 7.90 0.71 -14.09
CA LYS A 152 8.28 1.61 -15.19
C LYS A 152 7.45 2.90 -15.21
N THR A 153 6.12 2.78 -15.04
CA THR A 153 5.22 3.95 -15.01
C THR A 153 5.43 4.84 -13.79
N SER A 154 6.00 4.32 -12.72
CA SER A 154 6.31 5.09 -11.51
C SER A 154 7.70 5.76 -11.53
N GLY A 155 8.49 5.56 -12.59
CA GLY A 155 9.83 6.10 -12.70
C GLY A 155 10.87 5.46 -11.77
N ARG A 156 10.59 4.26 -11.25
CA ARG A 156 11.47 3.50 -10.34
C ARG A 156 12.23 2.41 -11.11
N GLU A 157 12.96 2.77 -12.15
CA GLU A 157 13.85 1.87 -12.89
C GLU A 157 15.29 1.93 -12.39
#